data_2e4df5cc1b3df36889b33962fe165fb5
#
_entry.id   2e4df5cc1b3df36889b33962fe165fb5
#
_cell.length_a   1.000
_cell.length_b   1.000
_cell.length_c   1.000
_cell.angle_alpha   90.00
_cell.angle_beta   90.00
_cell.angle_gamma   90.00
#
_symmetry.space_group_name_H-M   'P 1'
#
loop_
_entity.id
_entity.type
_entity.pdbx_description
1 polymer ?
#
loop_
_entity_poly.entity_id
_entity_poly.type
_entity_poly.pdbx_seq_one_letter_code
_entity_poly.pdbx_strand_id
1 'polypeptide(L)'
;DFTTVNFYDGQGFMVRVDSGIKSSLELEGATVCVMTGTTTELNLADYSRANNLGMEPTTFEDKNVRNETFYKGGCDAITNDKSGLASNKAEFPDPENFVILPETISKEPLGPVVRQGDSNWNDIVMWSVFALVAAEELGLDSGNVESVRSSTTNAEIKRMLGVEGNLHEGLGLSKDWAYDIVSQVGNYAEVYEAYMGGGERGIGITRAGSQNALWNQGGLMYSPPFR
;
A
#
# COMPACT_ATOMS: atom_id res chain seq x y z
N ASP A 1 -16.66 -1.05 -8.43
CA ASP A 1 -15.66 -1.93 -9.04
C ASP A 1 -14.27 -1.57 -8.51
N PHE A 2 -13.47 -2.59 -8.21
CA PHE A 2 -12.04 -2.41 -7.98
C PHE A 2 -11.31 -2.39 -9.32
N THR A 3 -10.32 -1.51 -9.47
CA THR A 3 -9.59 -1.37 -10.74
C THR A 3 -8.41 -2.35 -10.79
N THR A 4 -7.23 -1.92 -10.42
CA THR A 4 -6.03 -2.76 -10.33
C THR A 4 -5.40 -2.64 -8.95
N VAL A 5 -4.59 -3.62 -8.55
CA VAL A 5 -3.85 -3.54 -7.29
C VAL A 5 -2.75 -2.49 -7.42
N ASN A 6 -2.75 -1.53 -6.50
CA ASN A 6 -1.70 -0.51 -6.39
C ASN A 6 -0.90 -0.58 -5.09
N PHE A 7 -1.31 -1.42 -4.15
CA PHE A 7 -0.58 -1.67 -2.91
C PHE A 7 -0.89 -3.07 -2.37
N TYR A 8 0.13 -3.86 -2.11
CA TYR A 8 0.03 -5.15 -1.45
C TYR A 8 0.29 -4.97 0.04
N ASP A 9 -0.76 -5.12 0.83
CA ASP A 9 -0.72 -5.06 2.30
C ASP A 9 -0.97 -6.44 2.90
N GLY A 10 -1.06 -6.49 4.20
CA GLY A 10 -1.45 -7.66 4.97
C GLY A 10 -1.62 -7.31 6.44
N GLN A 11 -2.49 -8.05 7.10
CA GLN A 11 -2.75 -7.89 8.52
C GLN A 11 -1.52 -8.30 9.35
N GLY A 12 -1.23 -7.52 10.38
CA GLY A 12 -0.19 -7.79 11.36
C GLY A 12 -0.58 -7.37 12.76
N PHE A 13 0.40 -7.33 13.64
CA PHE A 13 0.22 -6.92 15.04
C PHE A 13 1.18 -5.79 15.38
N MET A 14 0.75 -4.89 16.24
CA MET A 14 1.59 -3.90 16.89
C MET A 14 1.51 -4.09 18.39
N VAL A 15 2.66 -4.02 19.06
CA VAL A 15 2.82 -4.15 20.50
C VAL A 15 3.62 -2.99 21.07
N ARG A 16 3.62 -2.84 22.39
CA ARG A 16 4.53 -1.92 23.06
C ARG A 16 5.95 -2.52 23.10
N VAL A 17 6.96 -1.69 22.92
CA VAL A 17 8.38 -2.12 22.96
C VAL A 17 8.77 -2.69 24.32
N ASP A 18 8.24 -2.12 25.40
CA ASP A 18 8.49 -2.57 26.79
C ASP A 18 7.88 -3.94 27.12
N SER A 19 6.97 -4.47 26.28
CA SER A 19 6.48 -5.85 26.42
C SER A 19 7.57 -6.90 26.14
N GLY A 20 8.61 -6.52 25.39
CA GLY A 20 9.69 -7.42 24.96
C GLY A 20 9.29 -8.43 23.87
N ILE A 21 8.03 -8.45 23.43
CA ILE A 21 7.49 -9.34 22.37
C ILE A 21 8.12 -8.98 21.03
N LYS A 22 8.60 -9.99 20.30
CA LYS A 22 9.28 -9.83 18.99
C LYS A 22 8.62 -10.60 17.85
N SER A 23 7.71 -11.52 18.18
CA SER A 23 6.98 -12.36 17.23
C SER A 23 5.52 -12.46 17.64
N SER A 24 4.62 -12.51 16.67
CA SER A 24 3.19 -12.77 16.93
C SER A 24 2.92 -14.14 17.55
N LEU A 25 3.87 -15.08 17.45
CA LEU A 25 3.79 -16.38 18.12
C LEU A 25 4.03 -16.29 19.64
N GLU A 26 4.51 -15.17 20.14
CA GLU A 26 4.70 -14.90 21.57
C GLU A 26 3.45 -14.24 22.21
N LEU A 27 2.37 -14.06 21.43
CA LEU A 27 1.09 -13.48 21.91
C LEU A 27 0.14 -14.54 22.52
N GLU A 28 0.66 -15.61 23.13
CA GLU A 28 -0.16 -16.61 23.81
C GLU A 28 -0.94 -15.96 24.97
N GLY A 29 -2.26 -16.11 24.97
CA GLY A 29 -3.18 -15.56 25.97
C GLY A 29 -3.30 -14.03 25.96
N ALA A 30 -2.68 -13.34 25.01
CA ALA A 30 -2.70 -11.88 24.93
C ALA A 30 -4.09 -11.33 24.58
N THR A 31 -4.45 -10.20 25.19
CA THR A 31 -5.61 -9.40 24.78
C THR A 31 -5.28 -8.59 23.53
N VAL A 32 -6.12 -8.69 22.49
CA VAL A 32 -5.87 -8.05 21.20
C VAL A 32 -6.99 -7.10 20.81
N CYS A 33 -6.71 -5.80 20.74
CA CYS A 33 -7.63 -4.79 20.25
C CYS A 33 -7.90 -4.96 18.74
N VAL A 34 -9.18 -5.09 18.34
CA VAL A 34 -9.60 -5.30 16.95
C VAL A 34 -10.93 -4.61 16.66
N MET A 35 -11.20 -4.25 15.40
CA MET A 35 -12.52 -3.74 14.98
C MET A 35 -13.50 -4.88 14.83
N THR A 36 -14.70 -4.74 15.42
CA THR A 36 -15.77 -5.75 15.34
C THR A 36 -16.33 -5.87 13.92
N GLY A 37 -16.76 -7.09 13.53
CA GLY A 37 -17.42 -7.35 12.27
C GLY A 37 -16.54 -7.21 11.03
N THR A 38 -15.22 -7.27 11.19
CA THR A 38 -14.25 -7.14 10.10
C THR A 38 -13.60 -8.47 9.73
N THR A 39 -13.02 -8.54 8.53
CA THR A 39 -12.14 -9.65 8.14
C THR A 39 -10.94 -9.76 9.05
N THR A 40 -10.46 -8.64 9.58
CA THR A 40 -9.37 -8.57 10.56
C THR A 40 -9.68 -9.36 11.83
N GLU A 41 -10.92 -9.27 12.35
CA GLU A 41 -11.37 -10.06 13.51
C GLU A 41 -11.42 -11.56 13.19
N LEU A 42 -11.91 -11.93 12.00
CA LEU A 42 -11.94 -13.33 11.55
C LEU A 42 -10.52 -13.91 11.40
N ASN A 43 -9.63 -13.17 10.74
CA ASN A 43 -8.24 -13.59 10.56
C ASN A 43 -7.50 -13.74 11.90
N LEU A 44 -7.75 -12.86 12.88
CA LEU A 44 -7.21 -12.96 14.23
C LEU A 44 -7.62 -14.30 14.88
N ALA A 45 -8.94 -14.63 14.83
CA ALA A 45 -9.46 -15.86 15.41
C ALA A 45 -8.86 -17.11 14.74
N ASP A 46 -8.73 -17.09 13.41
CA ASP A 46 -8.16 -18.21 12.66
C ASP A 46 -6.67 -18.38 12.93
N TYR A 47 -5.90 -17.28 12.95
CA TYR A 47 -4.48 -17.30 13.27
C TYR A 47 -4.20 -17.80 14.69
N SER A 48 -4.95 -17.28 15.67
CA SER A 48 -4.85 -17.70 17.07
C SER A 48 -5.12 -19.21 17.23
N ARG A 49 -6.18 -19.72 16.56
CA ARG A 49 -6.53 -21.14 16.58
C ARG A 49 -5.46 -22.00 15.90
N ALA A 50 -5.00 -21.61 14.72
CA ALA A 50 -4.03 -22.38 13.95
C ALA A 50 -2.68 -22.53 14.66
N ASN A 51 -2.31 -21.57 15.50
CA ASN A 51 -1.06 -21.55 16.25
C ASN A 51 -1.24 -21.89 17.75
N ASN A 52 -2.45 -22.24 18.20
CA ASN A 52 -2.80 -22.57 19.59
C ASN A 52 -2.45 -21.46 20.59
N LEU A 53 -2.62 -20.20 20.20
CA LEU A 53 -2.20 -19.04 21.00
C LEU A 53 -3.22 -18.59 22.03
N GLY A 54 -4.51 -18.96 21.88
CA GLY A 54 -5.54 -18.57 22.84
C GLY A 54 -5.69 -17.06 23.03
N MET A 55 -5.42 -16.28 21.99
CA MET A 55 -5.57 -14.81 22.02
C MET A 55 -7.02 -14.42 22.34
N GLU A 56 -7.20 -13.37 23.13
CA GLU A 56 -8.50 -12.85 23.54
C GLU A 56 -8.82 -11.56 22.80
N PRO A 57 -9.77 -11.54 21.82
CA PRO A 57 -10.13 -10.32 21.10
C PRO A 57 -10.89 -9.36 22.01
N THR A 58 -10.45 -8.10 22.08
CA THR A 58 -11.20 -6.97 22.62
C THR A 58 -11.72 -6.14 21.45
N THR A 59 -13.03 -6.18 21.21
CA THR A 59 -13.66 -5.64 20.00
C THR A 59 -14.17 -4.21 20.19
N PHE A 60 -14.06 -3.39 19.14
CA PHE A 60 -14.47 -1.99 19.12
C PHE A 60 -15.26 -1.67 17.84
N GLU A 61 -16.24 -0.77 17.95
CA GLU A 61 -16.97 -0.22 16.80
C GLU A 61 -16.34 1.07 16.26
N ASP A 62 -15.56 1.78 17.10
CA ASP A 62 -14.87 3.04 16.75
C ASP A 62 -13.35 2.84 16.79
N LYS A 63 -12.70 3.21 15.67
CA LYS A 63 -11.25 3.06 15.51
C LYS A 63 -10.43 3.93 16.47
N ASN A 64 -10.94 5.13 16.81
CA ASN A 64 -10.21 6.04 17.68
C ASN A 64 -10.25 5.52 19.12
N VAL A 65 -11.40 5.00 19.56
CA VAL A 65 -11.54 4.35 20.87
C VAL A 65 -10.64 3.12 20.96
N ARG A 66 -10.59 2.29 19.90
CA ARG A 66 -9.67 1.14 19.83
C ARG A 66 -8.21 1.57 19.97
N ASN A 67 -7.79 2.56 19.17
CA ASN A 67 -6.40 3.04 19.16
C ASN A 67 -6.02 3.67 20.52
N GLU A 68 -6.90 4.48 21.09
CA GLU A 68 -6.70 5.10 22.40
C GLU A 68 -6.62 4.05 23.52
N THR A 69 -7.46 3.01 23.45
CA THR A 69 -7.45 1.90 24.43
C THR A 69 -6.13 1.17 24.37
N PHE A 70 -5.64 0.81 23.17
CA PHE A 70 -4.33 0.18 23.01
C PHE A 70 -3.19 1.10 23.48
N TYR A 71 -3.20 2.38 23.09
CA TYR A 71 -2.19 3.35 23.51
C TYR A 71 -2.06 3.43 25.02
N LYS A 72 -3.19 3.41 25.75
CA LYS A 72 -3.25 3.44 27.22
C LYS A 72 -2.96 2.08 27.89
N GLY A 73 -2.65 1.03 27.15
CA GLY A 73 -2.35 -0.30 27.69
C GLY A 73 -3.58 -1.13 28.06
N GLY A 74 -4.75 -0.83 27.48
CA GLY A 74 -5.97 -1.60 27.70
C GLY A 74 -6.02 -2.93 26.90
N CYS A 75 -5.08 -3.13 25.97
CA CYS A 75 -4.81 -4.39 25.29
C CYS A 75 -3.30 -4.59 25.20
N ASP A 76 -2.85 -5.86 25.17
CA ASP A 76 -1.44 -6.23 25.01
C ASP A 76 -0.95 -5.98 23.56
N ALA A 77 -1.84 -6.18 22.59
CA ALA A 77 -1.58 -5.95 21.18
C ALA A 77 -2.77 -5.28 20.48
N ILE A 78 -2.51 -4.68 19.32
CA ILE A 78 -3.53 -4.24 18.37
C ILE A 78 -3.28 -4.88 17.02
N THR A 79 -4.33 -5.28 16.31
CA THR A 79 -4.24 -5.85 14.96
C THR A 79 -5.00 -5.03 13.93
N ASN A 80 -4.41 -4.87 12.76
CA ASN A 80 -4.96 -4.24 11.56
C ASN A 80 -4.04 -4.55 10.37
N ASP A 81 -4.38 -4.05 9.18
CA ASP A 81 -3.43 -3.96 8.07
C ASP A 81 -2.17 -3.22 8.51
N LYS A 82 -1.00 -3.68 8.08
CA LYS A 82 0.28 -3.08 8.51
C LYS A 82 0.41 -1.60 8.15
N SER A 83 -0.14 -1.19 7.01
CA SER A 83 -0.19 0.24 6.66
C SER A 83 -1.05 1.04 7.64
N GLY A 84 -2.19 0.49 8.05
CA GLY A 84 -3.04 1.07 9.07
C GLY A 84 -2.36 1.13 10.45
N LEU A 85 -1.60 0.10 10.84
CA LEU A 85 -0.81 0.09 12.08
C LEU A 85 0.30 1.14 12.02
N ALA A 86 0.99 1.28 10.88
CA ALA A 86 2.04 2.29 10.70
C ALA A 86 1.47 3.71 10.78
N SER A 87 0.31 3.96 10.15
CA SER A 87 -0.40 5.23 10.24
C SER A 87 -0.80 5.55 11.69
N ASN A 88 -1.41 4.58 12.40
CA ASN A 88 -1.79 4.75 13.80
C ASN A 88 -0.57 5.06 14.69
N LYS A 89 0.53 4.31 14.47
CA LYS A 89 1.78 4.53 15.19
C LYS A 89 2.33 5.95 14.99
N ALA A 90 2.28 6.47 13.76
CA ALA A 90 2.75 7.82 13.44
C ALA A 90 1.90 8.93 14.11
N GLU A 91 0.65 8.62 14.47
CA GLU A 91 -0.23 9.56 15.18
C GLU A 91 -0.03 9.52 16.70
N PHE A 92 0.68 8.54 17.26
CA PHE A 92 0.93 8.47 18.71
C PHE A 92 1.96 9.51 19.13
N PRO A 93 1.82 10.08 20.36
CA PRO A 93 2.77 11.09 20.88
C PRO A 93 4.20 10.58 21.01
N ASP A 94 4.39 9.27 21.20
CA ASP A 94 5.65 8.59 21.46
C ASP A 94 5.75 7.31 20.59
N PRO A 95 5.80 7.45 19.24
CA PRO A 95 5.72 6.33 18.30
C PRO A 95 6.87 5.31 18.46
N GLU A 96 8.02 5.73 19.02
CA GLU A 96 9.16 4.85 19.31
C GLU A 96 8.85 3.79 20.37
N ASN A 97 7.82 3.99 21.19
CA ASN A 97 7.40 3.03 22.21
C ASN A 97 6.57 1.86 21.65
N PHE A 98 6.33 1.84 20.34
CA PHE A 98 5.53 0.82 19.67
C PHE A 98 6.30 0.18 18.53
N VAL A 99 6.08 -1.12 18.31
CA VAL A 99 6.70 -1.89 17.25
C VAL A 99 5.66 -2.74 16.52
N ILE A 100 5.69 -2.71 15.19
CA ILE A 100 4.89 -3.61 14.34
C ILE A 100 5.70 -4.90 14.19
N LEU A 101 5.09 -6.03 14.54
CA LEU A 101 5.71 -7.35 14.47
C LEU A 101 5.95 -7.78 13.01
N PRO A 102 6.97 -8.63 12.75
CA PRO A 102 7.37 -8.96 11.39
C PRO A 102 6.35 -9.81 10.63
N GLU A 103 5.57 -10.64 11.32
CA GLU A 103 4.64 -11.56 10.67
C GLU A 103 3.50 -10.83 9.96
N THR A 104 3.07 -11.40 8.83
CA THR A 104 1.90 -10.99 8.08
C THR A 104 0.95 -12.18 8.01
N ILE A 105 -0.27 -12.02 8.52
CA ILE A 105 -1.22 -13.12 8.71
C ILE A 105 -2.36 -13.17 7.69
N SER A 106 -2.43 -12.21 6.77
CA SER A 106 -3.39 -12.20 5.66
C SER A 106 -2.76 -11.63 4.38
N LYS A 107 -3.51 -11.69 3.29
CA LYS A 107 -3.19 -11.03 2.02
C LYS A 107 -4.24 -9.98 1.75
N GLU A 108 -3.81 -8.72 1.69
CA GLU A 108 -4.67 -7.57 1.45
C GLU A 108 -4.22 -6.84 0.16
N PRO A 109 -4.67 -7.30 -1.03
CA PRO A 109 -4.39 -6.60 -2.28
C PRO A 109 -5.31 -5.38 -2.40
N LEU A 110 -4.78 -4.19 -2.15
CA LEU A 110 -5.53 -2.94 -2.16
C LEU A 110 -5.45 -2.28 -3.54
N GLY A 111 -6.55 -1.65 -3.94
CA GLY A 111 -6.64 -0.94 -5.22
C GLY A 111 -7.70 0.15 -5.20
N PRO A 112 -7.65 1.09 -6.15
CA PRO A 112 -8.66 2.13 -6.29
C PRO A 112 -10.05 1.54 -6.54
N VAL A 113 -11.08 2.16 -5.96
CA VAL A 113 -12.48 1.79 -6.12
C VAL A 113 -13.19 2.87 -6.92
N VAL A 114 -13.92 2.45 -7.94
CA VAL A 114 -14.76 3.32 -8.77
C VAL A 114 -16.23 2.89 -8.71
N ARG A 115 -17.13 3.78 -9.13
CA ARG A 115 -18.55 3.44 -9.24
C ARG A 115 -18.74 2.33 -10.29
N GLN A 116 -19.55 1.33 -9.94
CA GLN A 116 -19.90 0.25 -10.87
C GLN A 116 -20.69 0.79 -12.09
N GLY A 117 -20.35 0.25 -13.27
CA GLY A 117 -21.03 0.58 -14.52
C GLY A 117 -20.43 1.75 -15.29
N ASP A 118 -19.33 2.33 -14.83
CA ASP A 118 -18.53 3.32 -15.57
C ASP A 118 -17.20 2.71 -16.00
N SER A 119 -17.25 1.93 -17.08
CA SER A 119 -16.07 1.21 -17.59
C SER A 119 -14.97 2.15 -18.07
N ASN A 120 -15.35 3.29 -18.69
CA ASN A 120 -14.35 4.25 -19.15
C ASN A 120 -13.58 4.89 -18.00
N TRP A 121 -14.27 5.26 -16.92
CA TRP A 121 -13.61 5.79 -15.72
C TRP A 121 -12.76 4.72 -15.03
N ASN A 122 -13.24 3.46 -14.99
CA ASN A 122 -12.46 2.33 -14.50
C ASN A 122 -11.13 2.21 -15.25
N ASP A 123 -11.17 2.24 -16.60
CA ASP A 123 -10.00 2.12 -17.45
C ASP A 123 -9.04 3.31 -17.23
N ILE A 124 -9.54 4.54 -17.13
CA ILE A 124 -8.72 5.72 -16.86
C ILE A 124 -7.96 5.56 -15.53
N VAL A 125 -8.64 5.18 -14.45
CA VAL A 125 -8.03 5.01 -13.14
C VAL A 125 -7.01 3.86 -13.15
N MET A 126 -7.36 2.73 -13.76
CA MET A 126 -6.48 1.57 -13.89
C MET A 126 -5.20 1.91 -14.68
N TRP A 127 -5.35 2.52 -15.86
CA TRP A 127 -4.21 2.91 -16.70
C TRP A 127 -3.38 4.02 -16.08
N SER A 128 -3.96 4.87 -15.23
CA SER A 128 -3.19 5.84 -14.44
C SER A 128 -2.23 5.15 -13.46
N VAL A 129 -2.68 4.08 -12.79
CA VAL A 129 -1.79 3.26 -11.93
C VAL A 129 -0.72 2.57 -12.77
N PHE A 130 -1.09 1.98 -13.91
CA PHE A 130 -0.12 1.34 -14.82
C PHE A 130 0.90 2.32 -15.36
N ALA A 131 0.51 3.58 -15.64
CA ALA A 131 1.45 4.60 -16.08
C ALA A 131 2.51 4.93 -15.02
N LEU A 132 2.14 4.99 -13.74
CA LEU A 132 3.10 5.17 -12.64
C LEU A 132 4.11 4.01 -12.57
N VAL A 133 3.63 2.77 -12.65
CA VAL A 133 4.47 1.57 -12.60
C VAL A 133 5.35 1.46 -13.84
N ALA A 134 4.79 1.66 -15.05
CA ALA A 134 5.54 1.62 -16.29
C ALA A 134 6.63 2.72 -16.34
N ALA A 135 6.34 3.90 -15.84
CA ALA A 135 7.33 4.97 -15.73
C ALA A 135 8.56 4.53 -14.93
N GLU A 136 8.34 3.91 -13.78
CA GLU A 136 9.44 3.37 -12.97
C GLU A 136 10.20 2.25 -13.69
N GLU A 137 9.48 1.30 -14.31
CA GLU A 137 10.08 0.21 -15.09
C GLU A 137 10.97 0.71 -16.24
N LEU A 138 10.57 1.82 -16.85
CA LEU A 138 11.27 2.48 -17.98
C LEU A 138 12.31 3.51 -17.52
N GLY A 139 12.52 3.71 -16.22
CA GLY A 139 13.47 4.67 -15.67
C GLY A 139 13.05 6.12 -15.85
N LEU A 140 11.75 6.39 -15.96
CA LEU A 140 11.17 7.74 -16.00
C LEU A 140 10.82 8.19 -14.59
N ASP A 141 11.06 9.45 -14.28
CA ASP A 141 10.70 10.11 -13.03
C ASP A 141 10.27 11.57 -13.27
N SER A 142 9.82 12.25 -12.21
CA SER A 142 9.39 13.65 -12.31
C SER A 142 10.50 14.60 -12.76
N GLY A 143 11.77 14.26 -12.49
CA GLY A 143 12.94 15.09 -12.83
C GLY A 143 13.44 14.89 -14.25
N ASN A 144 13.19 13.71 -14.87
CA ASN A 144 13.77 13.39 -16.18
C ASN A 144 12.75 13.28 -17.33
N VAL A 145 11.45 13.12 -17.03
CA VAL A 145 10.41 12.80 -18.03
C VAL A 145 10.37 13.78 -19.21
N GLU A 146 10.57 15.09 -19.00
CA GLU A 146 10.57 16.11 -20.07
C GLU A 146 11.76 15.93 -21.02
N SER A 147 12.95 15.75 -20.46
CA SER A 147 14.17 15.57 -21.25
C SER A 147 14.17 14.26 -22.02
N VAL A 148 13.66 13.18 -21.40
CA VAL A 148 13.52 11.87 -22.04
C VAL A 148 12.46 11.92 -23.15
N ARG A 149 11.31 12.56 -22.92
CA ARG A 149 10.27 12.75 -23.94
C ARG A 149 10.82 13.40 -25.22
N SER A 150 11.70 14.39 -25.04
CA SER A 150 12.26 15.16 -26.15
C SER A 150 13.34 14.42 -26.95
N SER A 151 14.03 13.44 -26.33
CA SER A 151 15.24 12.84 -26.90
C SER A 151 15.18 11.33 -27.12
N THR A 152 14.19 10.63 -26.55
CA THR A 152 14.13 9.17 -26.56
C THR A 152 13.98 8.58 -27.95
N THR A 153 14.68 7.46 -28.18
CA THR A 153 14.47 6.59 -29.35
C THR A 153 13.67 5.33 -29.00
N ASN A 154 13.38 5.10 -27.72
CA ASN A 154 12.60 3.95 -27.27
C ASN A 154 11.13 4.11 -27.68
N ALA A 155 10.64 3.16 -28.49
CA ALA A 155 9.29 3.21 -29.06
C ALA A 155 8.18 3.10 -28.01
N GLU A 156 8.40 2.37 -26.91
CA GLU A 156 7.45 2.24 -25.82
C GLU A 156 7.32 3.55 -25.06
N ILE A 157 8.43 4.18 -24.70
CA ILE A 157 8.44 5.50 -24.05
C ILE A 157 7.78 6.55 -24.94
N LYS A 158 8.03 6.54 -26.26
CA LYS A 158 7.37 7.47 -27.19
C LYS A 158 5.85 7.31 -27.19
N ARG A 159 5.35 6.06 -27.20
CA ARG A 159 3.91 5.80 -27.13
C ARG A 159 3.32 6.21 -25.79
N MET A 160 3.97 5.85 -24.71
CA MET A 160 3.53 6.20 -23.35
C MET A 160 3.43 7.73 -23.18
N LEU A 161 4.46 8.47 -23.62
CA LEU A 161 4.51 9.92 -23.42
C LEU A 161 3.82 10.74 -24.54
N GLY A 162 3.03 10.09 -25.41
CA GLY A 162 2.24 10.75 -26.45
C GLY A 162 3.05 11.37 -27.60
N VAL A 163 4.31 10.96 -27.78
CA VAL A 163 5.15 11.38 -28.93
C VAL A 163 4.72 10.67 -30.22
N GLU A 164 4.36 9.37 -30.10
CA GLU A 164 3.90 8.53 -31.20
C GLU A 164 2.65 7.73 -30.78
N GLY A 165 1.84 7.32 -31.76
CA GLY A 165 0.66 6.49 -31.54
C GLY A 165 -0.56 7.25 -31.03
N ASN A 166 -1.62 6.49 -30.71
CA ASN A 166 -2.94 7.03 -30.36
C ASN A 166 -3.60 6.29 -29.17
N LEU A 167 -2.81 5.73 -28.25
CA LEU A 167 -3.33 4.98 -27.08
C LEU A 167 -4.31 5.80 -26.22
N HIS A 168 -4.15 7.10 -26.19
CA HIS A 168 -5.00 8.04 -25.47
C HIS A 168 -6.46 8.07 -25.96
N GLU A 169 -6.68 7.79 -27.27
CA GLU A 169 -8.04 7.79 -27.85
C GLU A 169 -8.94 6.74 -27.21
N GLY A 170 -8.39 5.56 -26.86
CA GLY A 170 -9.13 4.49 -26.17
C GLY A 170 -9.65 4.91 -24.80
N LEU A 171 -8.99 5.84 -24.14
CA LEU A 171 -9.38 6.40 -22.84
C LEU A 171 -10.19 7.70 -22.96
N GLY A 172 -10.23 8.31 -24.15
CA GLY A 172 -10.84 9.63 -24.36
C GLY A 172 -10.08 10.78 -23.69
N LEU A 173 -8.76 10.62 -23.49
CA LEU A 173 -7.89 11.60 -22.84
C LEU A 173 -7.05 12.38 -23.86
N SER A 174 -6.30 13.40 -23.38
CA SER A 174 -5.27 14.05 -24.17
C SER A 174 -4.11 13.09 -24.45
N LYS A 175 -3.36 13.31 -25.52
CA LYS A 175 -2.19 12.49 -25.84
C LYS A 175 -1.08 12.57 -24.77
N ASP A 176 -1.09 13.61 -23.96
CA ASP A 176 -0.08 13.92 -22.95
C ASP A 176 -0.43 13.33 -21.56
N TRP A 177 -1.56 12.60 -21.44
CA TRP A 177 -2.09 12.16 -20.14
C TRP A 177 -1.08 11.43 -19.24
N ALA A 178 -0.28 10.50 -19.80
CA ALA A 178 0.71 9.77 -19.00
C ALA A 178 1.95 10.63 -18.70
N TYR A 179 2.35 11.51 -19.64
CA TYR A 179 3.36 12.54 -19.38
C TYR A 179 2.92 13.46 -18.24
N ASP A 180 1.68 13.94 -18.26
CA ASP A 180 1.13 14.83 -17.24
C ASP A 180 1.14 14.15 -15.85
N ILE A 181 0.82 12.85 -15.77
CA ILE A 181 0.91 12.09 -14.54
C ILE A 181 2.36 12.09 -14.01
N VAL A 182 3.31 11.63 -14.81
CA VAL A 182 4.70 11.48 -14.36
C VAL A 182 5.34 12.83 -14.03
N SER A 183 5.08 13.87 -14.81
CA SER A 183 5.65 15.21 -14.58
C SER A 183 5.10 15.88 -13.31
N GLN A 184 3.84 15.59 -12.92
CA GLN A 184 3.19 16.24 -11.78
C GLN A 184 3.33 15.48 -10.47
N VAL A 185 3.31 14.14 -10.51
CA VAL A 185 3.33 13.30 -9.30
C VAL A 185 4.47 12.30 -9.23
N GLY A 186 5.24 12.17 -10.33
CA GLY A 186 6.34 11.22 -10.42
C GLY A 186 5.92 9.82 -10.86
N ASN A 187 6.84 8.86 -10.73
CA ASN A 187 6.60 7.44 -10.96
C ASN A 187 6.09 6.75 -9.69
N TYR A 188 5.85 5.43 -9.76
CA TYR A 188 5.33 4.67 -8.61
C TYR A 188 6.30 4.70 -7.40
N ALA A 189 7.62 4.66 -7.61
CA ALA A 189 8.60 4.74 -6.53
C ALA A 189 8.54 6.08 -5.80
N GLU A 190 8.41 7.19 -6.55
CA GLU A 190 8.32 8.55 -5.97
C GLU A 190 7.03 8.69 -5.15
N VAL A 191 5.90 8.22 -5.69
CA VAL A 191 4.60 8.24 -4.98
C VAL A 191 4.67 7.36 -3.72
N TYR A 192 5.23 6.14 -3.85
CA TYR A 192 5.39 5.24 -2.70
C TYR A 192 6.24 5.88 -1.60
N GLU A 193 7.41 6.42 -1.95
CA GLU A 193 8.31 7.03 -0.97
C GLU A 193 7.68 8.24 -0.29
N ALA A 194 6.92 9.05 -1.03
CA ALA A 194 6.27 10.23 -0.50
C ALA A 194 5.18 9.93 0.54
N TYR A 195 4.45 8.81 0.41
CA TYR A 195 3.26 8.54 1.23
C TYR A 195 3.36 7.29 2.09
N MET A 196 4.08 6.27 1.65
CA MET A 196 4.25 5.00 2.38
C MET A 196 5.64 4.87 2.98
N GLY A 197 6.67 5.36 2.28
CA GLY A 197 8.07 5.27 2.66
C GLY A 197 8.51 6.27 3.71
N GLY A 198 9.75 6.75 3.57
CA GLY A 198 10.39 7.70 4.51
C GLY A 198 10.23 9.18 4.14
N GLY A 199 9.42 9.51 3.11
CA GLY A 199 9.15 10.90 2.72
C GLY A 199 8.41 11.71 3.78
N GLU A 200 8.29 13.02 3.59
CA GLU A 200 7.72 13.95 4.57
C GLU A 200 6.30 13.56 5.05
N ARG A 201 5.50 12.96 4.18
CA ARG A 201 4.15 12.45 4.46
C ARG A 201 4.10 10.93 4.59
N GLY A 202 5.26 10.27 4.57
CA GLY A 202 5.39 8.83 4.63
C GLY A 202 5.14 8.28 6.03
N ILE A 203 4.73 7.03 6.08
CA ILE A 203 4.44 6.29 7.33
C ILE A 203 5.54 5.27 7.66
N GLY A 204 6.68 5.33 6.99
CA GLY A 204 7.88 4.55 7.30
C GLY A 204 7.85 3.08 6.86
N ILE A 205 7.03 2.72 5.85
CA ILE A 205 7.00 1.36 5.32
C ILE A 205 8.05 1.20 4.23
N THR A 206 9.06 0.38 4.50
CA THR A 206 10.12 0.07 3.54
C THR A 206 9.58 -0.72 2.35
N ARG A 207 9.82 -0.22 1.13
CA ARG A 207 9.41 -0.87 -0.11
C ARG A 207 10.35 -2.01 -0.53
N ALA A 208 11.65 -1.83 -0.32
CA ALA A 208 12.68 -2.79 -0.74
C ALA A 208 12.44 -4.18 -0.13
N GLY A 209 12.43 -5.21 -0.98
CA GLY A 209 12.17 -6.60 -0.58
C GLY A 209 10.71 -6.92 -0.26
N SER A 210 9.78 -5.97 -0.42
CA SER A 210 8.35 -6.18 -0.24
C SER A 210 7.65 -6.59 -1.55
N GLN A 211 6.40 -7.02 -1.45
CA GLN A 211 5.55 -7.30 -2.61
C GLN A 211 5.26 -6.04 -3.45
N ASN A 212 5.46 -4.85 -2.89
CA ASN A 212 5.31 -3.56 -3.58
C ASN A 212 6.55 -3.17 -4.41
N ALA A 213 7.62 -3.94 -4.40
CA ALA A 213 8.73 -3.77 -5.34
C ALA A 213 8.29 -4.15 -6.75
N LEU A 214 9.01 -3.67 -7.78
CA LEU A 214 8.77 -4.09 -9.15
C LEU A 214 8.98 -5.61 -9.34
N TRP A 215 8.29 -6.20 -10.30
CA TRP A 215 8.38 -7.63 -10.62
C TRP A 215 9.82 -8.08 -10.91
N ASN A 216 10.62 -7.26 -11.58
CA ASN A 216 12.04 -7.54 -11.88
C ASN A 216 12.97 -7.33 -10.68
N GLN A 217 12.44 -6.84 -9.56
CA GLN A 217 13.12 -6.68 -8.27
C GLN A 217 12.59 -7.66 -7.21
N GLY A 218 11.80 -8.65 -7.62
CA GLY A 218 11.24 -9.69 -6.75
C GLY A 218 9.90 -9.35 -6.10
N GLY A 219 9.28 -8.23 -6.46
CA GLY A 219 7.93 -7.84 -6.04
C GLY A 219 6.83 -8.27 -7.00
N LEU A 220 5.66 -7.67 -6.87
CA LEU A 220 4.47 -7.95 -7.67
C LEU A 220 3.99 -6.74 -8.49
N MET A 221 4.63 -5.58 -8.37
CA MET A 221 4.23 -4.42 -9.15
C MET A 221 4.67 -4.60 -10.61
N TYR A 222 3.67 -4.63 -11.49
CA TYR A 222 3.82 -4.96 -12.90
C TYR A 222 2.86 -4.12 -13.74
N SER A 223 3.34 -3.53 -14.85
CA SER A 223 2.50 -2.82 -15.80
C SER A 223 2.38 -3.58 -17.13
N PRO A 224 1.18 -3.64 -17.74
CA PRO A 224 1.09 -4.00 -19.15
C PRO A 224 1.89 -3.02 -20.02
N PRO A 225 2.52 -3.49 -21.11
CA PRO A 225 3.32 -2.63 -21.97
C PRO A 225 2.44 -1.65 -22.77
N PHE A 226 2.94 -0.45 -23.01
CA PHE A 226 2.33 0.57 -23.87
C PHE A 226 2.59 0.25 -25.36
N ARG A 227 1.64 -0.48 -25.97
CA ARG A 227 1.73 -0.96 -27.37
C ARG A 227 0.55 -0.55 -28.22
#